data_bca796597bbb499c196dc18854c35856
#
_entry.id   bca796597bbb499c196dc18854c35856
#
_cell.length_a   1.000
_cell.length_b   1.000
_cell.length_c   1.000
_cell.angle_alpha   90.00
_cell.angle_beta   90.00
_cell.angle_gamma   90.00
#
_symmetry.space_group_name_H-M   'P 1'
#
loop_
_entity.id
_entity.type
_entity.pdbx_description
1 polymer ?
#
loop_
_entity_poly.entity_id
_entity_poly.type
_entity_poly.pdbx_seq_one_letter_code
_entity_poly.pdbx_strand_id
1 'polypeptide(L)'
;QHDIPMPKTYVSPNIESAKKLLKKVNYPIVMKFPEGTQGKGVMFADSISSASSLLDALGALNQPFIIQEYVETGGTDLRVIVIGDRAIAGMERKATTDEKRANIHAGGSGQLVAVNRETKTLAIKTARALGADICGVDILEGPLGSVVIEANISPGLQGITAASGINVAREIAKHMYQQTIANLSTEADMHKQAVIKEMKNKEANKSELITNLQFKGERIILPKLVTEMTGFSELENYVIKSKKGKLEIEEF
;
A
#
# COMPACT_ATOMS: atom_id res chain seq x y z
N GLN A 1 13.79 -5.96 -10.06
CA GLN A 1 14.33 -5.14 -8.96
C GLN A 1 13.81 -5.61 -7.60
N HIS A 2 12.58 -6.16 -7.52
CA HIS A 2 11.94 -6.57 -6.27
C HIS A 2 11.70 -8.08 -6.18
N ASP A 3 12.15 -8.87 -7.14
CA ASP A 3 11.99 -10.33 -7.22
C ASP A 3 10.53 -10.77 -7.00
N ILE A 4 9.60 -10.10 -7.68
CA ILE A 4 8.19 -10.47 -7.72
C ILE A 4 7.98 -11.40 -8.91
N PRO A 5 7.54 -12.66 -8.71
CA PRO A 5 7.22 -13.55 -9.79
C PRO A 5 6.11 -12.96 -10.68
N MET A 6 6.37 -12.85 -11.97
CA MET A 6 5.41 -12.38 -12.97
C MET A 6 5.53 -13.23 -14.24
N PRO A 7 4.47 -13.37 -15.04
CA PRO A 7 4.62 -13.95 -16.36
C PRO A 7 5.62 -13.13 -17.19
N LYS A 8 6.37 -13.76 -18.07
CA LYS A 8 7.30 -13.02 -18.93
C LYS A 8 6.53 -11.97 -19.72
N THR A 9 6.93 -10.73 -19.53
CA THR A 9 6.25 -9.57 -20.10
C THR A 9 7.24 -8.79 -20.96
N TYR A 10 6.79 -8.41 -22.14
CA TYR A 10 7.61 -7.74 -23.13
C TYR A 10 6.95 -6.40 -23.51
N VAL A 11 7.77 -5.38 -23.55
CA VAL A 11 7.42 -4.06 -24.06
C VAL A 11 8.22 -3.83 -25.34
N SER A 12 7.57 -3.38 -26.38
CA SER A 12 8.22 -3.10 -27.67
C SER A 12 8.05 -1.64 -28.04
N PRO A 13 9.11 -0.97 -28.53
CA PRO A 13 9.05 0.42 -28.95
C PRO A 13 8.21 0.65 -30.22
N ASN A 14 8.03 -0.38 -31.04
CA ASN A 14 7.28 -0.30 -32.29
C ASN A 14 6.80 -1.69 -32.76
N ILE A 15 5.90 -1.69 -33.73
CA ILE A 15 5.29 -2.91 -34.31
C ILE A 15 6.32 -3.84 -34.94
N GLU A 16 7.32 -3.31 -35.63
CA GLU A 16 8.32 -4.17 -36.33
C GLU A 16 9.16 -4.95 -35.31
N SER A 17 9.58 -4.29 -34.24
CA SER A 17 10.29 -4.93 -33.13
C SER A 17 9.42 -5.97 -32.43
N ALA A 18 8.13 -5.67 -32.24
CA ALA A 18 7.16 -6.61 -31.69
C ALA A 18 7.00 -7.83 -32.59
N LYS A 19 6.87 -7.67 -33.91
CA LYS A 19 6.80 -8.80 -34.86
C LYS A 19 8.04 -9.71 -34.84
N LYS A 20 9.23 -9.13 -34.60
CA LYS A 20 10.46 -9.92 -34.40
C LYS A 20 10.41 -10.72 -33.09
N LEU A 21 9.83 -10.12 -32.05
CA LEU A 21 9.65 -10.75 -30.74
C LEU A 21 8.66 -11.93 -30.81
N LEU A 22 7.58 -11.83 -31.58
CA LEU A 22 6.58 -12.90 -31.77
C LEU A 22 7.19 -14.24 -32.24
N LYS A 23 8.36 -14.21 -32.87
CA LYS A 23 9.09 -15.42 -33.30
C LYS A 23 9.84 -16.12 -32.17
N LYS A 24 9.94 -15.46 -31.00
CA LYS A 24 10.78 -15.90 -29.87
C LYS A 24 9.97 -16.22 -28.60
N VAL A 25 8.69 -15.86 -28.57
CA VAL A 25 7.81 -16.11 -27.43
C VAL A 25 7.16 -17.49 -27.51
N ASN A 26 6.79 -18.04 -26.36
CA ASN A 26 5.99 -19.26 -26.29
C ASN A 26 4.52 -18.92 -26.41
N TYR A 27 3.81 -19.70 -27.23
CA TYR A 27 2.36 -19.55 -27.40
C TYR A 27 1.59 -20.52 -26.51
N PRO A 28 0.37 -20.15 -26.07
CA PRO A 28 -0.34 -18.90 -26.36
C PRO A 28 0.25 -17.69 -25.64
N ILE A 29 -0.05 -16.49 -26.15
CA ILE A 29 0.31 -15.20 -25.51
C ILE A 29 -0.93 -14.35 -25.24
N VAL A 30 -0.77 -13.42 -24.32
CA VAL A 30 -1.75 -12.37 -24.02
C VAL A 30 -1.18 -11.04 -24.49
N MET A 31 -1.98 -10.29 -25.23
CA MET A 31 -1.70 -8.90 -25.59
C MET A 31 -2.71 -8.02 -24.88
N LYS A 32 -2.26 -6.97 -24.22
CA LYS A 32 -3.16 -6.08 -23.47
C LYS A 32 -2.72 -4.63 -23.52
N PHE A 33 -3.67 -3.72 -23.37
CA PHE A 33 -3.37 -2.31 -23.21
C PHE A 33 -2.73 -2.07 -21.84
N PRO A 34 -1.71 -1.17 -21.74
CA PRO A 34 -1.14 -0.77 -20.46
C PRO A 34 -2.19 -0.13 -19.54
N GLU A 35 -3.12 0.61 -20.14
CA GLU A 35 -4.24 1.26 -19.46
C GLU A 35 -5.53 0.54 -19.84
N GLY A 36 -6.06 -0.25 -18.94
CA GLY A 36 -7.32 -0.99 -19.16
C GLY A 36 -7.99 -1.29 -17.83
N THR A 37 -9.30 -1.35 -17.82
CA THR A 37 -10.09 -1.75 -16.66
C THR A 37 -11.03 -2.88 -17.00
N GLN A 38 -11.36 -3.73 -16.02
CA GLN A 38 -12.36 -4.78 -16.18
C GLN A 38 -12.04 -5.83 -17.27
N GLY A 39 -10.75 -6.08 -17.56
CA GLY A 39 -10.33 -7.02 -18.60
C GLY A 39 -10.57 -6.54 -20.05
N LYS A 40 -11.06 -5.31 -20.25
CA LYS A 40 -11.19 -4.72 -21.58
C LYS A 40 -9.81 -4.48 -22.18
N GLY A 41 -9.65 -4.83 -23.47
CA GLY A 41 -8.36 -4.71 -24.15
C GLY A 41 -7.39 -5.87 -23.90
N VAL A 42 -7.83 -6.96 -23.27
CA VAL A 42 -7.08 -8.21 -23.17
C VAL A 42 -7.42 -9.09 -24.35
N MET A 43 -6.41 -9.46 -25.14
CA MET A 43 -6.53 -10.24 -26.37
C MET A 43 -5.63 -11.46 -26.26
N PHE A 44 -6.10 -12.62 -26.77
CA PHE A 44 -5.36 -13.86 -26.77
C PHE A 44 -4.91 -14.18 -28.19
N ALA A 45 -3.70 -14.71 -28.34
CA ALA A 45 -3.19 -15.19 -29.60
C ALA A 45 -2.55 -16.58 -29.42
N ASP A 46 -3.03 -17.54 -30.16
CA ASP A 46 -2.57 -18.94 -30.09
C ASP A 46 -1.41 -19.22 -31.05
N SER A 47 -1.11 -18.31 -31.95
CA SER A 47 -0.11 -18.47 -33.00
C SER A 47 0.54 -17.13 -33.40
N ILE A 48 1.67 -17.23 -34.10
CA ILE A 48 2.34 -16.07 -34.73
C ILE A 48 1.38 -15.34 -35.69
N SER A 49 0.57 -16.07 -36.42
CA SER A 49 -0.37 -15.49 -37.40
C SER A 49 -1.43 -14.63 -36.70
N SER A 50 -2.10 -15.19 -35.70
CA SER A 50 -3.12 -14.45 -34.95
C SER A 50 -2.51 -13.24 -34.20
N ALA A 51 -1.33 -13.42 -33.57
CA ALA A 51 -0.62 -12.32 -32.91
C ALA A 51 -0.19 -11.21 -33.87
N SER A 52 0.27 -11.57 -35.10
CA SER A 52 0.64 -10.56 -36.09
C SER A 52 -0.55 -9.76 -36.58
N SER A 53 -1.70 -10.39 -36.77
CA SER A 53 -2.93 -9.70 -37.15
C SER A 53 -3.39 -8.72 -36.07
N LEU A 54 -3.29 -9.14 -34.82
CA LEU A 54 -3.57 -8.23 -33.67
C LEU A 54 -2.61 -7.05 -33.63
N LEU A 55 -1.30 -7.27 -33.84
CA LEU A 55 -0.31 -6.21 -33.92
C LEU A 55 -0.58 -5.21 -35.02
N ASP A 56 -0.99 -5.68 -36.19
CA ASP A 56 -1.32 -4.82 -37.33
C ASP A 56 -2.54 -3.93 -36.98
N ALA A 57 -3.57 -4.50 -36.33
CA ALA A 57 -4.73 -3.74 -35.89
C ALA A 57 -4.36 -2.70 -34.83
N LEU A 58 -3.57 -3.08 -33.83
CA LEU A 58 -3.10 -2.16 -32.77
C LEU A 58 -2.23 -1.03 -33.34
N GLY A 59 -1.38 -1.36 -34.32
CA GLY A 59 -0.57 -0.39 -35.04
C GLY A 59 -1.39 0.61 -35.83
N ALA A 60 -2.40 0.14 -36.56
CA ALA A 60 -3.32 0.98 -37.33
C ALA A 60 -4.12 1.94 -36.42
N LEU A 61 -4.44 1.51 -35.21
CA LEU A 61 -5.14 2.32 -34.19
C LEU A 61 -4.19 3.15 -33.32
N ASN A 62 -2.87 3.04 -33.57
CA ASN A 62 -1.83 3.70 -32.77
C ASN A 62 -1.99 3.47 -31.24
N GLN A 63 -2.38 2.24 -30.86
CA GLN A 63 -2.61 1.88 -29.47
C GLN A 63 -1.36 1.24 -28.84
N PRO A 64 -0.92 1.72 -27.66
CA PRO A 64 0.15 1.07 -26.92
C PRO A 64 -0.30 -0.31 -26.41
N PHE A 65 0.63 -1.26 -26.34
CA PHE A 65 0.35 -2.62 -25.90
C PHE A 65 1.54 -3.22 -25.17
N ILE A 66 1.26 -4.25 -24.39
CA ILE A 66 2.25 -5.16 -23.82
C ILE A 66 1.94 -6.59 -24.29
N ILE A 67 2.99 -7.40 -24.42
CA ILE A 67 2.90 -8.82 -24.75
C ILE A 67 3.31 -9.60 -23.51
N GLN A 68 2.52 -10.58 -23.10
CA GLN A 68 2.76 -11.39 -21.93
C GLN A 68 2.55 -12.87 -22.26
N GLU A 69 3.43 -13.75 -21.77
CA GLU A 69 3.23 -15.19 -21.88
C GLU A 69 1.98 -15.60 -21.08
N TYR A 70 1.18 -16.47 -21.65
CA TYR A 70 -0.03 -16.98 -21.01
C TYR A 70 0.33 -17.96 -19.88
N VAL A 71 -0.39 -17.87 -18.78
CA VAL A 71 -0.29 -18.80 -17.67
C VAL A 71 -1.57 -19.61 -17.60
N GLU A 72 -1.44 -20.91 -17.71
CA GLU A 72 -2.59 -21.83 -17.63
C GLU A 72 -3.05 -21.97 -16.18
N THR A 73 -4.30 -21.62 -15.90
CA THR A 73 -4.91 -21.67 -14.57
C THR A 73 -6.31 -22.28 -14.57
N GLY A 74 -6.73 -22.86 -15.71
CA GLY A 74 -8.11 -23.33 -15.89
C GLY A 74 -9.14 -22.20 -15.91
N GLY A 75 -8.72 -20.97 -16.25
CA GLY A 75 -9.60 -19.81 -16.31
C GLY A 75 -9.91 -19.20 -14.95
N THR A 76 -9.06 -19.43 -13.94
CA THR A 76 -9.19 -18.83 -12.61
C THR A 76 -8.08 -17.83 -12.33
N ASP A 77 -8.36 -16.84 -11.52
CA ASP A 77 -7.40 -15.98 -10.90
C ASP A 77 -7.78 -15.69 -9.43
N LEU A 78 -6.82 -15.24 -8.67
CA LEU A 78 -6.97 -14.94 -7.26
C LEU A 78 -6.76 -13.46 -7.01
N ARG A 79 -7.78 -12.76 -6.50
CA ARG A 79 -7.64 -11.38 -6.01
C ARG A 79 -7.42 -11.37 -4.52
N VAL A 80 -6.34 -10.74 -4.08
CA VAL A 80 -6.00 -10.56 -2.66
C VAL A 80 -5.99 -9.08 -2.33
N ILE A 81 -6.75 -8.66 -1.31
CA ILE A 81 -6.70 -7.30 -0.78
C ILE A 81 -5.66 -7.21 0.31
N VAL A 82 -4.72 -6.31 0.12
CA VAL A 82 -3.70 -5.93 1.10
C VAL A 82 -4.02 -4.56 1.69
N ILE A 83 -3.93 -4.44 3.01
CA ILE A 83 -4.06 -3.18 3.75
C ILE A 83 -2.91 -3.11 4.74
N GLY A 84 -2.03 -2.13 4.58
CA GLY A 84 -0.76 -2.06 5.26
C GLY A 84 0.06 -3.32 5.00
N ASP A 85 0.46 -3.99 6.07
CA ASP A 85 1.25 -5.23 6.01
C ASP A 85 0.42 -6.52 6.11
N ARG A 86 -0.89 -6.46 5.83
CA ARG A 86 -1.80 -7.60 6.02
C ARG A 86 -2.63 -7.89 4.77
N ALA A 87 -2.67 -9.15 4.37
CA ALA A 87 -3.65 -9.67 3.42
C ALA A 87 -4.98 -9.90 4.17
N ILE A 88 -5.98 -9.07 3.92
CA ILE A 88 -7.24 -9.00 4.67
C ILE A 88 -8.27 -9.97 4.10
N ALA A 89 -8.39 -10.05 2.79
CA ALA A 89 -9.37 -10.87 2.11
C ALA A 89 -8.81 -11.43 0.82
N GLY A 90 -9.27 -12.62 0.44
CA GLY A 90 -8.96 -13.26 -0.83
C GLY A 90 -10.22 -13.79 -1.49
N MET A 91 -10.26 -13.73 -2.80
CA MET A 91 -11.35 -14.19 -3.62
C MET A 91 -10.81 -14.83 -4.89
N GLU A 92 -11.20 -16.06 -5.14
CA GLU A 92 -11.01 -16.68 -6.45
C GLU A 92 -12.09 -16.18 -7.40
N ARG A 93 -11.67 -15.77 -8.59
CA ARG A 93 -12.56 -15.42 -9.69
C ARG A 93 -12.44 -16.49 -10.78
N LYS A 94 -13.56 -16.91 -11.30
CA LYS A 94 -13.62 -17.91 -12.36
C LYS A 94 -14.28 -17.33 -13.59
N ALA A 95 -13.64 -17.50 -14.74
CA ALA A 95 -14.21 -17.15 -16.04
C ALA A 95 -15.48 -17.95 -16.32
N THR A 96 -16.39 -17.38 -17.10
CA THR A 96 -17.50 -18.15 -17.69
C THR A 96 -16.97 -19.10 -18.77
N THR A 97 -17.74 -20.14 -19.11
CA THR A 97 -17.32 -21.23 -20.03
C THR A 97 -16.83 -20.73 -21.40
N ASP A 98 -17.33 -19.58 -21.85
CA ASP A 98 -17.01 -18.98 -23.14
C ASP A 98 -15.99 -17.85 -23.12
N GLU A 99 -15.43 -17.55 -21.92
CA GLU A 99 -14.53 -16.43 -21.70
C GLU A 99 -13.24 -16.91 -21.03
N LYS A 100 -12.10 -16.56 -21.57
CA LYS A 100 -10.78 -16.87 -20.96
C LYS A 100 -10.40 -15.89 -19.83
N ARG A 101 -11.19 -14.83 -19.61
CA ARG A 101 -10.92 -13.79 -18.61
C ARG A 101 -11.75 -14.02 -17.35
N ALA A 102 -11.10 -14.21 -16.22
CA ALA A 102 -11.74 -14.43 -14.92
C ALA A 102 -12.26 -13.13 -14.27
N ASN A 103 -12.99 -12.31 -15.01
CA ASN A 103 -13.46 -11.01 -14.51
C ASN A 103 -14.94 -11.07 -14.10
N ILE A 104 -15.25 -10.74 -12.82
CA ILE A 104 -16.61 -10.70 -12.29
C ILE A 104 -17.52 -9.73 -13.07
N HIS A 105 -16.99 -8.59 -13.53
CA HIS A 105 -17.76 -7.62 -14.31
C HIS A 105 -18.09 -8.12 -15.74
N ALA A 106 -17.40 -9.17 -16.21
CA ALA A 106 -17.71 -9.85 -17.46
C ALA A 106 -18.56 -11.12 -17.25
N GLY A 107 -19.20 -11.27 -16.10
CA GLY A 107 -20.07 -12.41 -15.77
C GLY A 107 -19.37 -13.55 -15.01
N GLY A 108 -18.10 -13.40 -14.66
CA GLY A 108 -17.39 -14.37 -13.83
C GLY A 108 -17.96 -14.46 -12.40
N SER A 109 -17.83 -15.63 -11.77
CA SER A 109 -18.21 -15.85 -10.37
C SER A 109 -17.04 -15.60 -9.45
N GLY A 110 -17.29 -14.98 -8.27
CA GLY A 110 -16.30 -14.85 -7.20
C GLY A 110 -16.65 -15.78 -6.04
N GLN A 111 -15.68 -16.55 -5.57
CA GLN A 111 -15.82 -17.42 -4.41
C GLN A 111 -14.82 -17.07 -3.34
N LEU A 112 -15.24 -17.17 -2.07
CA LEU A 112 -14.30 -17.06 -0.95
C LEU A 112 -13.27 -18.20 -1.06
N VAL A 113 -12.01 -17.85 -0.97
CA VAL A 113 -10.95 -18.84 -0.90
C VAL A 113 -10.02 -18.54 0.28
N ALA A 114 -9.59 -19.60 0.94
CA ALA A 114 -8.56 -19.51 1.97
C ALA A 114 -7.19 -19.33 1.27
N VAL A 115 -6.75 -18.08 1.13
CA VAL A 115 -5.45 -17.77 0.55
C VAL A 115 -4.35 -18.42 1.37
N ASN A 116 -3.49 -19.19 0.74
CA ASN A 116 -2.35 -19.83 1.39
C ASN A 116 -1.29 -18.81 1.83
N ARG A 117 -0.35 -19.22 2.67
CA ARG A 117 0.67 -18.32 3.25
C ARG A 117 1.60 -17.72 2.18
N GLU A 118 1.97 -18.51 1.19
CA GLU A 118 2.88 -18.09 0.11
C GLU A 118 2.24 -16.98 -0.74
N THR A 119 1.02 -17.20 -1.18
CA THR A 119 0.25 -16.22 -1.97
C THR A 119 -0.04 -14.94 -1.17
N LYS A 120 -0.35 -15.03 0.14
CA LYS A 120 -0.45 -13.85 1.01
C LYS A 120 0.85 -13.07 1.07
N THR A 121 1.98 -13.78 1.26
CA THR A 121 3.30 -13.15 1.32
C THR A 121 3.65 -12.47 0.00
N LEU A 122 3.35 -13.10 -1.13
CA LEU A 122 3.55 -12.54 -2.46
C LEU A 122 2.72 -11.25 -2.64
N ALA A 123 1.44 -11.27 -2.26
CA ALA A 123 0.58 -10.09 -2.35
C ALA A 123 1.10 -8.92 -1.51
N ILE A 124 1.50 -9.17 -0.26
CA ILE A 124 2.07 -8.15 0.63
C ILE A 124 3.40 -7.61 0.06
N LYS A 125 4.28 -8.50 -0.42
CA LYS A 125 5.55 -8.10 -1.06
C LYS A 125 5.30 -7.21 -2.28
N THR A 126 4.28 -7.51 -3.06
CA THR A 126 3.88 -6.71 -4.23
C THR A 126 3.39 -5.32 -3.84
N ALA A 127 2.49 -5.22 -2.85
CA ALA A 127 2.00 -3.93 -2.35
C ALA A 127 3.15 -3.07 -1.82
N ARG A 128 4.05 -3.64 -1.03
CA ARG A 128 5.26 -2.95 -0.52
C ARG A 128 6.19 -2.47 -1.63
N ALA A 129 6.43 -3.29 -2.66
CA ALA A 129 7.27 -2.93 -3.79
C ALA A 129 6.75 -1.72 -4.58
N LEU A 130 5.43 -1.50 -4.54
CA LEU A 130 4.75 -0.35 -5.15
C LEU A 130 4.61 0.84 -4.19
N GLY A 131 4.96 0.70 -2.91
CA GLY A 131 4.69 1.70 -1.89
C GLY A 131 3.20 1.91 -1.64
N ALA A 132 2.37 0.89 -1.84
CA ALA A 132 0.92 0.97 -1.75
C ALA A 132 0.43 0.44 -0.41
N ASP A 133 -0.17 1.30 0.42
CA ASP A 133 -0.79 0.92 1.68
C ASP A 133 -2.11 0.15 1.49
N ILE A 134 -2.81 0.41 0.38
CA ILE A 134 -4.04 -0.27 0.02
C ILE A 134 -3.89 -0.76 -1.40
N CYS A 135 -3.99 -2.08 -1.61
CA CYS A 135 -3.77 -2.67 -2.91
C CYS A 135 -4.59 -3.94 -3.11
N GLY A 136 -5.19 -4.06 -4.29
CA GLY A 136 -5.74 -5.31 -4.79
C GLY A 136 -4.73 -5.98 -5.71
N VAL A 137 -4.22 -7.15 -5.34
CA VAL A 137 -3.23 -7.89 -6.12
C VAL A 137 -3.90 -9.07 -6.80
N ASP A 138 -3.79 -9.13 -8.13
CA ASP A 138 -4.31 -10.23 -8.94
C ASP A 138 -3.18 -11.23 -9.23
N ILE A 139 -3.41 -12.48 -8.85
CA ILE A 139 -2.41 -13.55 -8.86
C ILE A 139 -2.96 -14.73 -9.66
N LEU A 140 -2.13 -15.28 -10.53
CA LEU A 140 -2.39 -16.55 -11.19
C LEU A 140 -1.63 -17.68 -10.46
N GLU A 141 -2.34 -18.75 -10.15
CA GLU A 141 -1.76 -19.97 -9.59
C GLU A 141 -1.59 -20.99 -10.70
N GLY A 142 -0.42 -20.97 -11.32
CA GLY A 142 -0.06 -21.87 -12.42
C GLY A 142 0.75 -23.09 -11.95
N PRO A 143 1.06 -24.04 -12.85
CA PRO A 143 1.83 -25.23 -12.54
C PRO A 143 3.25 -24.97 -12.00
N LEU A 144 3.81 -23.80 -12.31
CA LEU A 144 5.15 -23.37 -11.86
C LEU A 144 5.12 -22.46 -10.64
N GLY A 145 3.96 -22.31 -10.00
CA GLY A 145 3.75 -21.47 -8.83
C GLY A 145 2.91 -20.22 -9.08
N SER A 146 2.79 -19.40 -8.06
CA SER A 146 1.99 -18.18 -8.09
C SER A 146 2.74 -17.03 -8.76
N VAL A 147 2.09 -16.30 -9.66
CA VAL A 147 2.65 -15.13 -10.34
C VAL A 147 1.67 -13.96 -10.31
N VAL A 148 2.20 -12.75 -10.13
CA VAL A 148 1.41 -11.52 -10.13
C VAL A 148 1.17 -11.03 -11.55
N ILE A 149 -0.08 -10.72 -11.89
CA ILE A 149 -0.43 -10.17 -13.21
C ILE A 149 -0.82 -8.71 -13.17
N GLU A 150 -1.36 -8.25 -12.02
CA GLU A 150 -1.85 -6.88 -11.88
C GLU A 150 -1.86 -6.49 -10.41
N ALA A 151 -1.66 -5.20 -10.15
CA ALA A 151 -1.80 -4.60 -8.83
C ALA A 151 -2.57 -3.27 -8.94
N ASN A 152 -3.68 -3.18 -8.23
CA ASN A 152 -4.60 -2.06 -8.25
C ASN A 152 -4.53 -1.27 -6.93
N ILE A 153 -4.16 -0.01 -7.00
CA ILE A 153 -4.15 0.90 -5.83
C ILE A 153 -5.54 1.43 -5.46
N SER A 154 -6.53 1.22 -6.32
CA SER A 154 -7.95 1.56 -6.06
C SER A 154 -8.83 0.36 -6.41
N PRO A 155 -8.74 -0.74 -5.64
CA PRO A 155 -9.47 -1.96 -5.96
C PRO A 155 -10.97 -1.80 -5.74
N GLY A 156 -11.79 -2.37 -6.64
CA GLY A 156 -13.22 -2.51 -6.43
C GLY A 156 -13.50 -3.44 -5.24
N LEU A 157 -14.33 -3.00 -4.30
CA LEU A 157 -14.55 -3.71 -3.03
C LEU A 157 -15.82 -4.57 -3.02
N GLN A 158 -16.75 -4.36 -3.96
CA GLN A 158 -18.06 -5.00 -3.94
C GLN A 158 -17.97 -6.54 -4.01
N GLY A 159 -17.30 -7.06 -5.02
CA GLY A 159 -17.19 -8.50 -5.25
C GLY A 159 -16.50 -9.23 -4.11
N ILE A 160 -15.37 -8.71 -3.63
CA ILE A 160 -14.61 -9.36 -2.56
C ILE A 160 -15.31 -9.23 -1.20
N THR A 161 -16.03 -8.13 -0.94
CA THR A 161 -16.86 -7.99 0.27
C THR A 161 -18.00 -9.01 0.27
N ALA A 162 -18.68 -9.16 -0.87
CA ALA A 162 -19.76 -10.14 -1.01
C ALA A 162 -19.24 -11.58 -0.87
N ALA A 163 -18.11 -11.91 -1.51
CA ALA A 163 -17.53 -13.24 -1.46
C ALA A 163 -16.96 -13.60 -0.09
N SER A 164 -16.27 -12.68 0.58
CA SER A 164 -15.57 -12.95 1.84
C SER A 164 -16.42 -12.73 3.11
N GLY A 165 -17.50 -11.96 3.02
CA GLY A 165 -18.26 -11.48 4.18
C GLY A 165 -17.50 -10.43 5.03
N ILE A 166 -16.29 -10.05 4.63
CA ILE A 166 -15.46 -9.07 5.33
C ILE A 166 -15.80 -7.68 4.81
N ASN A 167 -16.14 -6.76 5.70
CA ASN A 167 -16.33 -5.36 5.34
C ASN A 167 -14.96 -4.71 5.08
N VAL A 168 -14.47 -4.87 3.84
CA VAL A 168 -13.15 -4.37 3.44
C VAL A 168 -13.06 -2.85 3.56
N ALA A 169 -14.13 -2.11 3.26
CA ALA A 169 -14.17 -0.65 3.40
C ALA A 169 -13.94 -0.22 4.86
N ARG A 170 -14.51 -0.95 5.83
CA ARG A 170 -14.29 -0.72 7.26
C ARG A 170 -12.82 -0.96 7.65
N GLU A 171 -12.19 -2.00 7.14
CA GLU A 171 -10.77 -2.28 7.42
C GLU A 171 -9.85 -1.21 6.82
N ILE A 172 -10.18 -0.69 5.62
CA ILE A 172 -9.49 0.45 5.02
C ILE A 172 -9.63 1.69 5.90
N ALA A 173 -10.85 2.06 6.29
CA ALA A 173 -11.11 3.24 7.13
C ALA A 173 -10.37 3.14 8.48
N LYS A 174 -10.36 1.95 9.09
CA LYS A 174 -9.63 1.69 10.33
C LYS A 174 -8.12 1.88 10.15
N HIS A 175 -7.55 1.36 9.06
CA HIS A 175 -6.13 1.53 8.76
C HIS A 175 -5.77 3.00 8.56
N MET A 176 -6.53 3.73 7.74
CA MET A 176 -6.32 5.16 7.50
C MET A 176 -6.39 5.98 8.80
N TYR A 177 -7.37 5.70 9.66
CA TYR A 177 -7.49 6.33 10.97
C TYR A 177 -6.25 6.07 11.84
N GLN A 178 -5.79 4.81 11.91
CA GLN A 178 -4.60 4.43 12.68
C GLN A 178 -3.33 5.13 12.17
N GLN A 179 -3.14 5.22 10.86
CA GLN A 179 -2.01 5.92 10.24
C GLN A 179 -2.08 7.43 10.54
N THR A 180 -3.24 8.04 10.45
CA THR A 180 -3.42 9.46 10.76
C THR A 180 -3.04 9.77 12.21
N ILE A 181 -3.52 8.97 13.17
CA ILE A 181 -3.17 9.16 14.60
C ILE A 181 -1.67 8.97 14.82
N ALA A 182 -1.07 7.94 14.21
CA ALA A 182 0.37 7.71 14.32
C ALA A 182 1.19 8.87 13.77
N ASN A 183 0.82 9.42 12.61
CA ASN A 183 1.50 10.57 12.02
C ASN A 183 1.35 11.84 12.87
N LEU A 184 0.15 12.12 13.37
CA LEU A 184 -0.09 13.29 14.24
C LEU A 184 0.72 13.22 15.55
N SER A 185 0.84 12.03 16.14
CA SER A 185 1.68 11.85 17.34
C SER A 185 3.16 12.06 17.02
N THR A 186 3.63 11.54 15.91
CA THR A 186 5.03 11.71 15.46
C THR A 186 5.37 13.17 15.18
N GLU A 187 4.50 13.89 14.46
CA GLU A 187 4.68 15.33 14.19
C GLU A 187 4.70 16.16 15.46
N ALA A 188 3.80 15.88 16.41
CA ALA A 188 3.77 16.54 17.70
C ALA A 188 5.06 16.29 18.50
N ASP A 189 5.57 15.06 18.49
CA ASP A 189 6.81 14.71 19.18
C ASP A 189 8.05 15.31 18.49
N MET A 190 8.08 15.34 17.16
CA MET A 190 9.15 16.03 16.40
C MET A 190 9.15 17.54 16.67
N HIS A 191 7.97 18.17 16.72
CA HIS A 191 7.84 19.58 17.03
C HIS A 191 8.32 19.89 18.45
N LYS A 192 7.94 19.07 19.44
CA LYS A 192 8.46 19.18 20.84
C LYS A 192 9.98 19.05 20.89
N GLN A 193 10.55 18.04 20.20
CA GLN A 193 12.01 17.86 20.15
C GLN A 193 12.73 19.03 19.47
N ALA A 194 12.17 19.59 18.40
CA ALA A 194 12.72 20.76 17.74
C ALA A 194 12.74 21.97 18.67
N VAL A 195 11.63 22.23 19.39
CA VAL A 195 11.52 23.31 20.38
C VAL A 195 12.53 23.12 21.52
N ILE A 196 12.64 21.90 22.06
CA ILE A 196 13.62 21.58 23.12
C ILE A 196 15.05 21.78 22.63
N LYS A 197 15.38 21.39 21.39
CA LYS A 197 16.70 21.57 20.79
C LYS A 197 17.03 23.05 20.56
N GLU A 198 16.05 23.82 20.12
CA GLU A 198 16.19 25.27 19.93
C GLU A 198 16.41 26.01 21.26
N MET A 199 15.72 25.58 22.32
CA MET A 199 15.88 26.08 23.68
C MET A 199 17.25 25.73 24.28
N LYS A 200 17.77 24.52 24.03
CA LYS A 200 19.12 24.10 24.47
C LYS A 200 20.25 24.80 23.74
N ASN A 201 20.04 25.25 22.50
CA ASN A 201 21.05 25.96 21.69
C ASN A 201 21.10 27.48 22.00
N LYS A 202 20.14 28.04 22.72
CA LYS A 202 20.21 29.41 23.27
C LYS A 202 20.95 29.32 24.58
N GLU A 203 22.26 29.43 24.53
CA GLU A 203 23.13 29.50 25.71
C GLU A 203 22.57 30.41 26.82
N ALA A 204 22.44 29.84 28.02
CA ALA A 204 22.59 30.45 29.32
C ALA A 204 22.08 31.90 29.54
N ASN A 205 20.84 32.23 29.12
CA ASN A 205 20.19 33.42 29.63
C ASN A 205 18.66 33.27 29.62
N LYS A 206 18.10 33.05 30.81
CA LYS A 206 16.67 33.16 31.19
C LYS A 206 15.68 32.78 30.09
N SER A 207 15.41 31.50 29.98
CA SER A 207 14.29 31.03 29.14
C SER A 207 12.98 31.42 29.82
N GLU A 208 12.18 32.26 29.19
CA GLU A 208 10.84 32.61 29.64
C GLU A 208 9.82 31.69 28.94
N LEU A 209 9.02 30.97 29.71
CA LEU A 209 7.92 30.18 29.25
C LEU A 209 6.60 30.79 29.67
N ILE A 210 5.78 31.24 28.74
CA ILE A 210 4.42 31.71 29.04
C ILE A 210 3.50 30.48 28.98
N THR A 211 2.97 30.09 30.14
CA THR A 211 2.06 28.96 30.28
C THR A 211 1.04 29.18 31.36
N ASN A 212 -0.08 28.47 31.31
CA ASN A 212 -1.05 28.48 32.37
C ASN A 212 -0.61 27.52 33.51
N LEU A 213 -0.66 27.97 34.75
CA LEU A 213 -0.41 27.11 35.90
C LEU A 213 -1.56 26.12 36.07
N GLN A 214 -1.23 24.87 36.24
CA GLN A 214 -2.20 23.83 36.59
C GLN A 214 -2.22 23.59 38.07
N PHE A 215 -3.42 23.49 38.68
CA PHE A 215 -3.62 23.21 40.08
C PHE A 215 -4.30 21.83 40.23
N LYS A 216 -3.80 21.05 41.18
CA LYS A 216 -4.45 19.83 41.67
C LYS A 216 -4.68 19.97 43.18
N GLY A 217 -5.89 20.39 43.56
CA GLY A 217 -6.16 20.87 44.91
C GLY A 217 -5.38 22.15 45.20
N GLU A 218 -4.64 22.17 46.28
CA GLU A 218 -3.79 23.30 46.71
C GLU A 218 -2.35 23.26 46.16
N ARG A 219 -2.06 22.31 45.24
CA ARG A 219 -0.72 22.12 44.68
C ARG A 219 -0.62 22.69 43.30
N ILE A 220 0.47 23.39 43.01
CA ILE A 220 0.83 23.81 41.65
C ILE A 220 1.58 22.67 41.00
N ILE A 221 1.14 22.27 39.80
CA ILE A 221 1.81 21.30 38.97
C ILE A 221 2.61 22.05 37.91
N LEU A 222 3.91 21.88 37.93
CA LEU A 222 4.77 22.40 36.87
C LEU A 222 4.56 21.56 35.59
N PRO A 223 4.41 22.21 34.43
CA PRO A 223 4.37 21.48 33.15
C PRO A 223 5.64 20.63 33.00
N LYS A 224 5.49 19.43 32.41
CA LYS A 224 6.61 18.51 32.19
C LYS A 224 7.78 19.19 31.45
N LEU A 225 7.49 20.12 30.55
CA LEU A 225 8.48 20.91 29.84
C LEU A 225 9.36 21.75 30.79
N VAL A 226 8.76 22.32 31.84
CA VAL A 226 9.52 23.12 32.86
C VAL A 226 10.50 22.23 33.61
N THR A 227 10.04 21.04 34.06
CA THR A 227 10.93 20.10 34.78
C THR A 227 12.05 19.54 33.89
N GLU A 228 11.77 19.34 32.61
CA GLU A 228 12.79 18.94 31.64
C GLU A 228 13.81 20.04 31.33
N MET A 229 13.38 21.29 31.30
CA MET A 229 14.27 22.46 31.07
C MET A 229 15.11 22.81 32.27
N THR A 230 14.55 22.70 33.49
CA THR A 230 15.24 23.07 34.75
C THR A 230 16.08 21.92 35.29
N GLY A 231 15.84 20.68 34.84
CA GLY A 231 16.50 19.50 35.38
C GLY A 231 16.01 19.09 36.77
N PHE A 232 14.91 19.67 37.28
CA PHE A 232 14.39 19.35 38.59
C PHE A 232 14.04 17.88 38.76
N SER A 233 14.54 17.28 39.83
CA SER A 233 14.41 15.85 40.16
C SER A 233 13.76 15.67 41.53
N GLU A 234 12.99 14.62 41.72
CA GLU A 234 12.42 14.26 43.03
C GLU A 234 13.48 13.84 44.07
N LEU A 235 14.70 13.59 43.61
CA LEU A 235 15.79 13.09 44.44
C LEU A 235 16.67 14.22 45.03
N GLU A 236 16.39 15.47 44.67
CA GLU A 236 17.20 16.62 45.06
C GLU A 236 16.42 17.60 45.92
N ASN A 237 17.16 18.43 46.71
CA ASN A 237 16.57 19.45 47.58
C ASN A 237 16.62 20.80 46.90
N TYR A 238 15.55 21.59 47.09
CA TYR A 238 15.40 22.90 46.45
C TYR A 238 15.05 23.96 47.48
N VAL A 239 15.59 25.17 47.29
CA VAL A 239 15.19 26.37 48.01
C VAL A 239 14.05 27.05 47.24
N ILE A 240 12.93 27.25 47.93
CA ILE A 240 11.77 27.93 47.36
C ILE A 240 11.66 29.32 47.97
N LYS A 241 11.85 30.35 47.16
CA LYS A 241 11.64 31.75 47.53
C LYS A 241 10.33 32.24 46.93
N SER A 242 9.43 32.73 47.77
CA SER A 242 8.12 33.19 47.33
C SER A 242 7.77 34.59 47.85
N LYS A 243 7.14 35.38 46.98
CA LYS A 243 6.44 36.60 47.30
C LYS A 243 5.19 36.72 46.43
N LYS A 244 4.27 37.63 46.78
CA LYS A 244 3.03 37.79 45.99
C LYS A 244 3.31 37.96 44.52
N GLY A 245 2.81 37.01 43.70
CA GLY A 245 2.95 37.01 42.26
C GLY A 245 4.30 36.52 41.73
N LYS A 246 5.23 36.04 42.60
CA LYS A 246 6.54 35.52 42.16
C LYS A 246 6.95 34.28 42.96
N LEU A 247 7.38 33.26 42.25
CA LEU A 247 7.97 32.06 42.80
C LEU A 247 9.33 31.84 42.14
N GLU A 248 10.37 31.60 42.91
CA GLU A 248 11.71 31.23 42.47
C GLU A 248 12.07 29.89 43.11
N ILE A 249 12.60 28.96 42.34
CA ILE A 249 13.06 27.65 42.81
C ILE A 249 14.51 27.52 42.39
N GLU A 250 15.40 27.28 43.31
CA GLU A 250 16.85 27.14 43.10
C GLU A 250 17.30 25.80 43.69
N GLU A 251 18.28 25.17 43.12
CA GLU A 251 18.93 23.98 43.66
C GLU A 251 19.65 24.35 44.97
N PHE A 252 19.57 23.48 46.00
CA PHE A 252 20.16 23.74 47.29
C PHE A 252 21.65 23.46 47.32
#